data_adf2c610d0c078c038a00e9c81b29136
#
_entry.id   adf2c610d0c078c038a00e9c81b29136
#
_cell.length_a   1.000
_cell.length_b   1.000
_cell.length_c   1.000
_cell.angle_alpha   90.00
_cell.angle_beta   90.00
_cell.angle_gamma   90.00
#
_symmetry.space_group_name_H-M   'P 1'
#
loop_
_entity.id
_entity.type
_entity.pdbx_description
1 polymer ?
#
loop_
_entity_poly.entity_id
_entity_poly.type
_entity_poly.pdbx_seq_one_letter_code
_entity_poly.pdbx_strand_id
1 'polypeptide(L)'
;MKIVCMSFGERGESQFAWKEAGATLESVKAGRKDEAERAAKLLGAEIEFFDCGDYPLKLKEAHFDRMVDIYRELNPSFVLTHALEDPYNFDHPNAAHFAQETRVVAQAMGHKPGAQYKYAAPPVFLFEPHQPEMCNFKPNLILKIDEVWKEKYEAFQILAAQKHLWGYYERVALNRGIQGSRNTGVPMTYGEAYHRLFPTVEEILQ
;
A
#
# COMPACT_ATOMS: atom_id res chain seq x y z
N MET A 1 -7.10 10.41 5.06
CA MET A 1 -6.13 9.39 4.56
C MET A 1 -5.55 9.88 3.24
N LYS A 2 -4.26 9.63 2.96
CA LYS A 2 -3.64 9.94 1.66
C LYS A 2 -2.99 8.70 1.08
N ILE A 3 -3.25 8.44 -0.19
CA ILE A 3 -2.63 7.37 -0.99
C ILE A 3 -1.59 8.03 -1.90
N VAL A 4 -0.37 7.50 -1.91
CA VAL A 4 0.66 7.89 -2.87
C VAL A 4 0.88 6.74 -3.83
N CYS A 5 0.48 6.92 -5.08
CA CYS A 5 0.71 5.97 -6.17
C CYS A 5 2.04 6.27 -6.84
N MET A 6 3.01 5.36 -6.70
CA MET A 6 4.33 5.51 -7.30
C MET A 6 4.29 5.33 -8.82
N SER A 7 3.47 4.40 -9.30
CA SER A 7 3.20 4.13 -10.72
C SER A 7 1.70 3.93 -10.95
N PHE A 8 1.29 3.80 -12.20
CA PHE A 8 -0.09 3.42 -12.52
C PHE A 8 -0.25 1.90 -12.67
N GLY A 9 0.82 1.12 -12.59
CA GLY A 9 0.81 -0.32 -12.89
C GLY A 9 0.53 -0.59 -14.37
N GLU A 10 0.94 0.33 -15.23
CA GLU A 10 0.58 0.36 -16.64
C GLU A 10 1.25 -0.72 -17.49
N ARG A 11 2.36 -1.32 -17.02
CA ARG A 11 3.11 -2.33 -17.79
C ARG A 11 2.94 -3.74 -17.24
N GLY A 12 3.11 -3.92 -15.93
CA GLY A 12 3.15 -5.24 -15.32
C GLY A 12 1.80 -5.80 -14.91
N GLU A 13 0.97 -4.99 -14.26
CA GLU A 13 -0.21 -5.45 -13.53
C GLU A 13 -1.54 -5.15 -14.26
N SER A 14 -1.50 -4.81 -15.54
CA SER A 14 -2.67 -4.37 -16.32
C SER A 14 -3.03 -5.32 -17.46
N GLN A 15 -2.92 -6.62 -17.25
CA GLN A 15 -3.08 -7.64 -18.30
C GLN A 15 -4.42 -7.56 -19.04
N PHE A 16 -5.52 -7.23 -18.37
CA PHE A 16 -6.82 -7.12 -19.02
C PHE A 16 -6.93 -5.88 -19.89
N ALA A 17 -6.37 -4.76 -19.45
CA ALA A 17 -6.33 -3.54 -20.24
C ALA A 17 -5.50 -3.71 -21.52
N TRP A 18 -4.41 -4.47 -21.47
CA TRP A 18 -3.57 -4.76 -22.65
C TRP A 18 -4.22 -5.71 -23.66
N LYS A 19 -5.30 -6.42 -23.29
CA LYS A 19 -6.07 -7.27 -24.22
C LYS A 19 -7.10 -6.49 -25.05
N GLU A 20 -7.37 -5.25 -24.68
CA GLU A 20 -8.28 -4.40 -25.43
C GLU A 20 -7.68 -4.02 -26.79
N ALA A 21 -8.52 -4.03 -27.84
CA ALA A 21 -8.07 -3.70 -29.19
C ALA A 21 -7.58 -2.24 -29.25
N GLY A 22 -6.36 -2.03 -29.75
CA GLY A 22 -5.77 -0.70 -29.86
C GLY A 22 -5.21 -0.16 -28.54
N ALA A 23 -5.00 -1.00 -27.52
CA ALA A 23 -4.37 -0.59 -26.28
C ALA A 23 -2.99 0.04 -26.53
N THR A 24 -2.74 1.18 -25.91
CA THR A 24 -1.45 1.87 -25.89
C THR A 24 -1.02 2.09 -24.45
N LEU A 25 0.25 2.42 -24.22
CA LEU A 25 0.75 2.73 -22.89
C LEU A 25 -0.05 3.87 -22.25
N GLU A 26 -0.35 4.91 -23.04
CA GLU A 26 -1.10 6.08 -22.62
C GLU A 26 -2.54 5.72 -22.23
N SER A 27 -3.22 4.92 -23.05
CA SER A 27 -4.61 4.51 -22.78
C SER A 27 -4.70 3.61 -21.52
N VAL A 28 -3.77 2.68 -21.37
CA VAL A 28 -3.71 1.82 -20.19
C VAL A 28 -3.42 2.66 -18.93
N LYS A 29 -2.46 3.57 -19.00
CA LYS A 29 -2.12 4.49 -17.91
C LYS A 29 -3.31 5.36 -17.50
N ALA A 30 -4.02 5.93 -18.46
CA ALA A 30 -5.21 6.76 -18.21
C ALA A 30 -6.34 5.92 -17.54
N GLY A 31 -6.59 4.71 -18.02
CA GLY A 31 -7.58 3.81 -17.43
C GLY A 31 -7.22 3.42 -15.98
N ARG A 32 -5.95 3.08 -15.72
CA ARG A 32 -5.46 2.76 -14.37
C ARG A 32 -5.56 3.94 -13.42
N LYS A 33 -5.28 5.14 -13.91
CA LYS A 33 -5.46 6.36 -13.12
C LYS A 33 -6.92 6.56 -12.73
N ASP A 34 -7.86 6.45 -13.68
CA ASP A 34 -9.30 6.56 -13.39
C ASP A 34 -9.77 5.52 -12.37
N GLU A 35 -9.36 4.26 -12.53
CA GLU A 35 -9.66 3.20 -11.57
C GLU A 35 -9.17 3.55 -10.16
N ALA A 36 -7.92 3.99 -10.03
CA ALA A 36 -7.32 4.34 -8.74
C ALA A 36 -8.00 5.56 -8.09
N GLU A 37 -8.34 6.59 -8.87
CA GLU A 37 -9.06 7.77 -8.39
C GLU A 37 -10.47 7.41 -7.88
N ARG A 38 -11.19 6.55 -8.60
CA ARG A 38 -12.51 6.06 -8.16
C ARG A 38 -12.44 5.21 -6.90
N ALA A 39 -11.45 4.31 -6.80
CA ALA A 39 -11.24 3.51 -5.61
C ALA A 39 -10.86 4.39 -4.40
N ALA A 40 -9.96 5.35 -4.57
CA ALA A 40 -9.60 6.29 -3.53
C ALA A 40 -10.81 7.12 -3.04
N LYS A 41 -11.64 7.58 -3.97
CA LYS A 41 -12.88 8.31 -3.66
C LYS A 41 -13.86 7.47 -2.84
N LEU A 42 -14.06 6.19 -3.20
CA LEU A 42 -14.89 5.27 -2.43
C LEU A 42 -14.38 5.13 -0.99
N LEU A 43 -13.07 5.03 -0.81
CA LEU A 43 -12.43 4.90 0.50
C LEU A 43 -12.28 6.23 1.26
N GLY A 44 -12.78 7.34 0.75
CA GLY A 44 -12.64 8.67 1.36
C GLY A 44 -11.19 9.13 1.47
N ALA A 45 -10.33 8.71 0.54
CA ALA A 45 -8.90 9.04 0.52
C ALA A 45 -8.57 10.08 -0.55
N GLU A 46 -7.60 10.93 -0.25
CA GLU A 46 -6.88 11.70 -1.26
C GLU A 46 -5.87 10.81 -1.95
N ILE A 47 -5.64 11.01 -3.25
CA ILE A 47 -4.64 10.28 -4.02
C ILE A 47 -3.70 11.23 -4.76
N GLU A 48 -2.41 10.92 -4.72
CA GLU A 48 -1.37 11.66 -5.46
C GLU A 48 -0.53 10.65 -6.26
N PHE A 49 -0.26 10.99 -7.53
CA PHE A 49 0.51 10.13 -8.43
C PHE A 49 1.88 10.73 -8.68
N PHE A 50 2.93 9.91 -8.46
CA PHE A 50 4.31 10.32 -8.70
C PHE A 50 4.78 10.05 -10.12
N ASP A 51 4.13 9.11 -10.81
CA ASP A 51 4.46 8.75 -12.19
C ASP A 51 5.95 8.35 -12.36
N CYS A 52 6.41 7.50 -11.48
CA CYS A 52 7.80 7.02 -11.50
C CYS A 52 8.07 5.99 -12.61
N GLY A 53 7.10 5.71 -13.47
CA GLY A 53 7.12 4.57 -14.38
C GLY A 53 6.76 3.26 -13.67
N ASP A 54 6.72 2.19 -14.45
CA ASP A 54 6.32 0.86 -14.02
C ASP A 54 7.24 -0.15 -14.68
N TYR A 55 7.71 -1.15 -13.93
CA TYR A 55 8.61 -2.20 -14.42
C TYR A 55 9.75 -1.68 -15.30
N PRO A 56 10.74 -0.94 -14.70
CA PRO A 56 10.91 -0.65 -13.28
C PRO A 56 10.48 0.77 -12.87
N LEU A 57 10.26 0.98 -11.57
CA LEU A 57 10.15 2.29 -10.96
C LEU A 57 11.45 3.09 -11.14
N LYS A 58 11.33 4.36 -11.52
CA LYS A 58 12.46 5.29 -11.68
C LYS A 58 12.30 6.47 -10.72
N LEU A 59 12.78 6.26 -9.51
CA LEU A 59 12.75 7.27 -8.46
C LEU A 59 13.74 8.41 -8.78
N LYS A 60 13.31 9.64 -8.57
CA LYS A 60 14.09 10.87 -8.77
C LYS A 60 14.13 11.68 -7.48
N GLU A 61 15.09 12.58 -7.36
CA GLU A 61 15.21 13.49 -6.22
C GLU A 61 13.93 14.28 -5.97
N ALA A 62 13.27 14.77 -7.02
CA ALA A 62 12.00 15.49 -6.89
C ALA A 62 10.89 14.65 -6.24
N HIS A 63 10.83 13.32 -6.52
CA HIS A 63 9.89 12.41 -5.85
C HIS A 63 10.24 12.24 -4.38
N PHE A 64 11.53 12.17 -4.07
CA PHE A 64 12.03 12.06 -2.71
C PHE A 64 11.62 13.30 -1.89
N ASP A 65 11.92 14.47 -2.41
CA ASP A 65 11.58 15.73 -1.79
C ASP A 65 10.07 15.90 -1.57
N ARG A 66 9.27 15.51 -2.58
CA ARG A 66 7.81 15.57 -2.47
C ARG A 66 7.27 14.62 -1.41
N MET A 67 7.83 13.39 -1.31
CA MET A 67 7.41 12.44 -0.28
C MET A 67 7.76 12.95 1.13
N VAL A 68 8.93 13.55 1.30
CA VAL A 68 9.30 14.20 2.57
C VAL A 68 8.32 15.32 2.93
N ASP A 69 7.93 16.14 1.95
CA ASP A 69 6.92 17.20 2.17
C ASP A 69 5.57 16.61 2.57
N ILE A 70 5.10 15.54 1.91
CA ILE A 70 3.86 14.85 2.26
C ILE A 70 3.89 14.34 3.71
N TYR A 71 4.98 13.74 4.15
CA TYR A 71 5.12 13.31 5.54
C TYR A 71 5.00 14.47 6.53
N ARG A 72 5.64 15.59 6.23
CA ARG A 72 5.62 16.80 7.07
C ARG A 72 4.26 17.48 7.07
N GLU A 73 3.62 17.60 5.92
CA GLU A 73 2.28 18.19 5.74
C GLU A 73 1.20 17.38 6.45
N LEU A 74 1.23 16.06 6.25
CA LEU A 74 0.19 15.15 6.74
C LEU A 74 0.40 14.75 8.21
N ASN A 75 1.65 14.66 8.67
CA ASN A 75 2.01 14.10 9.98
C ASN A 75 1.23 12.81 10.31
N PRO A 76 1.37 11.74 9.51
CA PRO A 76 0.50 10.58 9.60
C PRO A 76 0.73 9.81 10.90
N SER A 77 -0.34 9.22 11.45
CA SER A 77 -0.26 8.35 12.64
C SER A 77 0.37 6.99 12.36
N PHE A 78 0.33 6.54 11.11
CA PHE A 78 1.01 5.32 10.65
C PHE A 78 1.19 5.35 9.12
N VAL A 79 2.04 4.46 8.63
CA VAL A 79 2.30 4.25 7.20
C VAL A 79 2.00 2.81 6.85
N LEU A 80 1.29 2.60 5.74
CA LEU A 80 1.12 1.30 5.10
C LEU A 80 1.96 1.27 3.83
N THR A 81 2.76 0.22 3.65
CA THR A 81 3.57 0.03 2.45
C THR A 81 3.76 -1.46 2.14
N HIS A 82 4.46 -1.75 1.04
CA HIS A 82 4.74 -3.11 0.58
C HIS A 82 5.66 -3.89 1.53
N ALA A 83 5.74 -5.21 1.35
CA ALA A 83 6.78 -6.05 1.95
C ALA A 83 8.17 -5.61 1.48
N LEU A 84 9.21 -5.86 2.31
CA LEU A 84 10.59 -5.47 2.01
C LEU A 84 11.27 -6.38 0.99
N GLU A 85 10.68 -7.53 0.73
CA GLU A 85 11.14 -8.52 -0.23
C GLU A 85 9.98 -8.93 -1.12
N ASP A 86 10.19 -8.97 -2.43
CA ASP A 86 9.27 -9.52 -3.40
C ASP A 86 10.07 -9.96 -4.64
N PRO A 87 10.34 -11.27 -4.81
CA PRO A 87 11.13 -11.77 -5.94
C PRO A 87 10.38 -11.72 -7.27
N TYR A 88 9.08 -11.45 -7.26
CA TYR A 88 8.25 -11.37 -8.46
C TYR A 88 8.05 -9.93 -8.96
N ASN A 89 8.19 -8.94 -8.06
CA ASN A 89 8.02 -7.54 -8.40
C ASN A 89 8.98 -6.65 -7.60
N PHE A 90 10.12 -6.32 -8.20
CA PHE A 90 11.14 -5.48 -7.56
C PHE A 90 10.68 -4.04 -7.28
N ASP A 91 9.61 -3.58 -7.90
CA ASP A 91 9.06 -2.24 -7.64
C ASP A 91 8.41 -2.14 -6.27
N HIS A 92 7.84 -3.25 -5.75
CA HIS A 92 7.23 -3.30 -4.43
C HIS A 92 8.24 -3.02 -3.31
N PRO A 93 9.37 -3.76 -3.18
CA PRO A 93 10.39 -3.43 -2.18
C PRO A 93 11.03 -2.06 -2.42
N ASN A 94 11.20 -1.62 -3.68
CA ASN A 94 11.69 -0.27 -3.96
C ASN A 94 10.76 0.80 -3.39
N ALA A 95 9.45 0.66 -3.55
CA ALA A 95 8.46 1.56 -2.96
C ALA A 95 8.48 1.50 -1.42
N ALA A 96 8.63 0.31 -0.82
CA ALA A 96 8.71 0.13 0.62
C ALA A 96 9.95 0.80 1.22
N HIS A 97 11.12 0.60 0.61
CA HIS A 97 12.36 1.24 1.04
C HIS A 97 12.29 2.76 0.89
N PHE A 98 11.78 3.24 -0.23
CA PHE A 98 11.59 4.67 -0.47
C PHE A 98 10.68 5.32 0.58
N ALA A 99 9.54 4.67 0.91
CA ALA A 99 8.63 5.16 1.94
C ALA A 99 9.30 5.24 3.31
N GLN A 100 10.15 4.25 3.66
CA GLN A 100 10.87 4.24 4.93
C GLN A 100 11.99 5.28 4.97
N GLU A 101 12.78 5.39 3.91
CA GLU A 101 13.88 6.37 3.82
C GLU A 101 13.35 7.79 3.94
N THR A 102 12.35 8.15 3.15
CA THR A 102 11.75 9.49 3.18
C THR A 102 11.06 9.78 4.51
N ARG A 103 10.46 8.76 5.16
CA ARG A 103 9.92 8.85 6.52
C ARG A 103 10.99 9.25 7.54
N VAL A 104 12.17 8.65 7.46
CA VAL A 104 13.29 8.98 8.36
C VAL A 104 13.83 10.38 8.05
N VAL A 105 14.06 10.70 6.78
CA VAL A 105 14.57 12.01 6.35
C VAL A 105 13.59 13.13 6.67
N ALA A 106 12.29 12.88 6.72
CA ALA A 106 11.30 13.87 7.13
C ALA A 106 11.54 14.41 8.56
N GLN A 107 12.23 13.64 9.42
CA GLN A 107 12.65 14.09 10.76
C GLN A 107 13.94 14.95 10.74
N ALA A 108 14.72 14.88 9.67
CA ALA A 108 16.00 15.55 9.59
C ALA A 108 15.81 17.07 9.40
N MET A 109 16.14 17.85 10.41
CA MET A 109 15.99 19.31 10.39
C MET A 109 16.83 19.97 9.29
N GLY A 110 17.95 19.36 8.91
CA GLY A 110 18.83 19.85 7.85
C GLY A 110 18.36 19.59 6.44
N HIS A 111 17.38 18.67 6.26
CA HIS A 111 16.76 18.46 4.96
C HIS A 111 15.67 19.50 4.72
N LYS A 112 15.87 20.38 3.72
CA LYS A 112 15.08 21.58 3.46
C LYS A 112 15.01 22.48 4.71
N PRO A 113 16.12 23.15 5.09
CA PRO A 113 16.18 23.97 6.29
C PRO A 113 15.18 25.12 6.24
N GLY A 114 14.64 25.50 7.39
CA GLY A 114 13.64 26.55 7.55
C GLY A 114 12.18 26.07 7.64
N ALA A 115 11.89 24.83 7.33
CA ALA A 115 10.58 24.24 7.59
C ALA A 115 10.43 23.93 9.08
N GLN A 116 9.57 24.67 9.78
CA GLN A 116 9.19 24.32 11.15
C GLN A 116 8.19 23.15 11.05
N TYR A 117 8.60 21.99 11.52
CA TYR A 117 7.70 20.85 11.62
C TYR A 117 7.91 20.10 12.92
N LYS A 118 6.83 19.60 13.46
CA LYS A 118 6.82 18.65 14.57
C LYS A 118 6.47 17.29 13.99
N TYR A 119 7.47 16.47 13.77
CA TYR A 119 7.28 15.18 13.16
C TYR A 119 8.04 14.11 13.94
N ALA A 120 7.31 13.14 14.47
CA ALA A 120 7.87 11.90 14.96
C ALA A 120 7.61 10.82 13.91
N ALA A 121 8.64 10.07 13.52
CA ALA A 121 8.47 9.05 12.49
C ALA A 121 7.38 8.05 12.89
N PRO A 122 6.30 7.94 12.11
CA PRO A 122 5.17 7.07 12.44
C PRO A 122 5.56 5.59 12.35
N PRO A 123 4.84 4.68 13.04
CA PRO A 123 5.01 3.24 12.85
C PRO A 123 4.70 2.86 11.40
N VAL A 124 5.38 1.82 10.93
CA VAL A 124 5.23 1.28 9.56
C VAL A 124 4.61 -0.10 9.64
N PHE A 125 3.60 -0.32 8.84
CA PHE A 125 2.96 -1.61 8.64
C PHE A 125 3.14 -2.03 7.18
N LEU A 126 3.63 -3.23 6.98
CA LEU A 126 3.73 -3.86 5.67
C LEU A 126 2.46 -4.65 5.43
N PHE A 127 1.77 -4.40 4.32
CA PHE A 127 0.62 -5.21 3.95
C PHE A 127 1.07 -6.52 3.28
N GLU A 128 0.21 -7.53 3.33
CA GLU A 128 0.49 -8.85 2.84
C GLU A 128 0.73 -8.86 1.33
N PRO A 129 1.91 -9.35 0.86
CA PRO A 129 2.18 -9.48 -0.56
C PRO A 129 1.41 -10.65 -1.18
N HIS A 130 1.36 -10.71 -2.53
CA HIS A 130 0.64 -11.74 -3.26
C HIS A 130 1.11 -13.17 -2.94
N GLN A 131 2.40 -13.37 -2.69
CA GLN A 131 2.99 -14.66 -2.32
C GLN A 131 3.82 -14.49 -1.03
N PRO A 132 3.18 -14.48 0.14
CA PRO A 132 3.81 -14.11 1.40
C PRO A 132 5.00 -15.01 1.77
N GLU A 133 4.92 -16.31 1.44
CA GLU A 133 5.99 -17.27 1.74
C GLU A 133 7.28 -16.95 0.97
N MET A 134 7.16 -16.48 -0.27
CA MET A 134 8.29 -16.12 -1.13
C MET A 134 8.86 -14.75 -0.79
N CYS A 135 8.07 -13.91 -0.14
CA CYS A 135 8.42 -12.57 0.29
C CYS A 135 8.93 -12.51 1.74
N ASN A 136 9.22 -13.66 2.35
CA ASN A 136 9.60 -13.76 3.76
C ASN A 136 8.65 -12.99 4.71
N PHE A 137 7.38 -12.89 4.32
CA PHE A 137 6.37 -12.14 5.04
C PHE A 137 5.79 -12.96 6.20
N LYS A 138 5.96 -12.46 7.41
CA LYS A 138 5.43 -13.07 8.64
C LYS A 138 4.51 -12.07 9.33
N PRO A 139 3.19 -12.21 9.17
CA PRO A 139 2.27 -11.28 9.82
C PRO A 139 2.37 -11.39 11.35
N ASN A 140 2.35 -10.24 12.01
CA ASN A 140 2.29 -10.12 13.47
C ASN A 140 1.08 -9.30 13.95
N LEU A 141 0.23 -8.91 13.01
CA LEU A 141 -1.04 -8.25 13.25
C LEU A 141 -2.08 -8.78 12.26
N ILE A 142 -3.26 -9.13 12.76
CA ILE A 142 -4.44 -9.43 11.94
C ILE A 142 -5.56 -8.51 12.40
N LEU A 143 -6.10 -7.75 11.47
CA LEU A 143 -7.28 -6.93 11.70
C LEU A 143 -8.55 -7.70 11.32
N LYS A 144 -9.56 -7.63 12.18
CA LYS A 144 -10.91 -8.04 11.84
C LYS A 144 -11.53 -6.97 10.93
N ILE A 145 -11.96 -7.37 9.73
CA ILE A 145 -12.48 -6.46 8.71
C ILE A 145 -13.93 -6.77 8.28
N ASP A 146 -14.66 -7.57 9.06
CA ASP A 146 -16.03 -7.97 8.72
C ASP A 146 -16.93 -6.77 8.41
N GLU A 147 -16.86 -5.70 9.21
CA GLU A 147 -17.72 -4.52 9.07
C GLU A 147 -17.40 -3.69 7.82
N VAL A 148 -16.14 -3.72 7.35
CA VAL A 148 -15.67 -2.95 6.19
C VAL A 148 -15.41 -3.83 4.95
N TRP A 149 -15.67 -5.13 5.05
CA TRP A 149 -15.40 -6.07 3.96
C TRP A 149 -16.11 -5.71 2.66
N LYS A 150 -17.37 -5.33 2.74
CA LYS A 150 -18.14 -4.95 1.56
C LYS A 150 -17.50 -3.77 0.83
N GLU A 151 -17.12 -2.74 1.57
CA GLU A 151 -16.50 -1.54 1.02
C GLU A 151 -15.12 -1.84 0.42
N LYS A 152 -14.31 -2.66 1.11
CA LYS A 152 -13.04 -3.16 0.58
C LYS A 152 -13.23 -3.97 -0.71
N TYR A 153 -14.21 -4.87 -0.73
CA TYR A 153 -14.53 -5.68 -1.91
C TYR A 153 -14.96 -4.81 -3.10
N GLU A 154 -15.80 -3.82 -2.88
CA GLU A 154 -16.19 -2.83 -3.89
C GLU A 154 -14.98 -2.03 -4.39
N ALA A 155 -14.08 -1.63 -3.50
CA ALA A 155 -12.90 -0.86 -3.87
C ALA A 155 -11.99 -1.62 -4.84
N PHE A 156 -11.69 -2.90 -4.59
CA PHE A 156 -10.83 -3.63 -5.52
C PHE A 156 -11.57 -4.11 -6.78
N GLN A 157 -12.90 -4.22 -6.77
CA GLN A 157 -13.67 -4.46 -8.00
C GLN A 157 -13.62 -3.27 -8.98
N ILE A 158 -13.38 -2.06 -8.50
CA ILE A 158 -13.13 -0.89 -9.36
C ILE A 158 -11.86 -1.09 -10.20
N LEU A 159 -10.87 -1.85 -9.69
CA LEU A 159 -9.62 -2.14 -10.38
C LEU A 159 -9.80 -3.26 -11.43
N ALA A 160 -10.60 -2.99 -12.47
CA ALA A 160 -11.03 -3.96 -13.46
C ALA A 160 -9.86 -4.54 -14.29
N ALA A 161 -8.79 -3.77 -14.48
CA ALA A 161 -7.56 -4.23 -15.13
C ALA A 161 -6.92 -5.43 -14.40
N GLN A 162 -7.23 -5.62 -13.11
CA GLN A 162 -6.72 -6.69 -12.24
C GLN A 162 -7.81 -7.66 -11.79
N LYS A 163 -8.92 -7.80 -12.49
CA LYS A 163 -10.07 -8.62 -12.07
C LYS A 163 -9.73 -10.08 -11.79
N HIS A 164 -8.66 -10.62 -12.35
CA HIS A 164 -8.18 -11.97 -12.09
C HIS A 164 -7.73 -12.19 -10.63
N LEU A 165 -7.44 -11.10 -9.89
CA LEU A 165 -7.01 -11.13 -8.49
C LEU A 165 -8.18 -11.07 -7.50
N TRP A 166 -9.39 -10.71 -7.90
CA TRP A 166 -10.51 -10.52 -6.97
C TRP A 166 -10.79 -11.75 -6.11
N GLY A 167 -10.96 -12.92 -6.75
CA GLY A 167 -11.19 -14.16 -6.02
C GLY A 167 -9.99 -14.65 -5.21
N TYR A 168 -8.77 -14.24 -5.56
CA TYR A 168 -7.59 -14.51 -4.75
C TYR A 168 -7.65 -13.73 -3.43
N TYR A 169 -7.84 -12.43 -3.47
CA TYR A 169 -7.88 -11.58 -2.26
C TYR A 169 -9.07 -11.88 -1.36
N GLU A 170 -10.21 -12.32 -1.93
CA GLU A 170 -11.32 -12.80 -1.12
C GLU A 170 -10.92 -14.05 -0.31
N ARG A 171 -10.27 -15.03 -0.95
CA ARG A 171 -9.76 -16.22 -0.24
C ARG A 171 -8.72 -15.88 0.82
N VAL A 172 -7.83 -14.94 0.55
CA VAL A 172 -6.85 -14.48 1.54
C VAL A 172 -7.57 -13.89 2.74
N ALA A 173 -8.56 -13.02 2.55
CA ALA A 173 -9.31 -12.41 3.63
C ALA A 173 -10.04 -13.46 4.50
N LEU A 174 -10.66 -14.46 3.88
CA LEU A 174 -11.30 -15.59 4.58
C LEU A 174 -10.28 -16.41 5.40
N ASN A 175 -9.13 -16.74 4.82
CA ASN A 175 -8.07 -17.47 5.53
C ASN A 175 -7.54 -16.69 6.73
N ARG A 176 -7.35 -15.38 6.60
CA ARG A 176 -6.91 -14.52 7.71
C ARG A 176 -7.98 -14.37 8.78
N GLY A 177 -9.27 -14.35 8.40
CA GLY A 177 -10.40 -14.42 9.34
C GLY A 177 -10.37 -15.69 10.19
N ILE A 178 -10.18 -16.87 9.56
CA ILE A 178 -10.03 -18.14 10.26
C ILE A 178 -8.83 -18.13 11.21
N GLN A 179 -7.68 -17.63 10.74
CA GLN A 179 -6.47 -17.54 11.55
C GLN A 179 -6.67 -16.63 12.76
N GLY A 180 -7.25 -15.45 12.57
CA GLY A 180 -7.53 -14.50 13.63
C GLY A 180 -8.51 -15.07 14.66
N SER A 181 -9.60 -15.71 14.22
CA SER A 181 -10.57 -16.36 15.11
C SER A 181 -9.93 -17.42 16.00
N ARG A 182 -9.03 -18.23 15.44
CA ARG A 182 -8.32 -19.26 16.20
C ARG A 182 -7.36 -18.71 17.24
N ASN A 183 -6.70 -17.59 16.92
CA ASN A 183 -5.70 -17.00 17.82
C ASN A 183 -6.31 -16.22 18.97
N THR A 184 -7.52 -15.70 18.81
CA THR A 184 -8.15 -14.82 19.79
C THR A 184 -9.41 -15.41 20.42
N GLY A 185 -10.02 -16.42 19.82
CA GLY A 185 -11.35 -16.91 20.18
C GLY A 185 -12.49 -15.94 19.77
N VAL A 186 -12.18 -14.80 19.19
CA VAL A 186 -13.19 -13.85 18.69
C VAL A 186 -13.60 -14.23 17.26
N PRO A 187 -14.88 -14.52 17.00
CA PRO A 187 -15.33 -14.85 15.66
C PRO A 187 -15.07 -13.72 14.66
N MET A 188 -14.45 -14.06 13.55
CA MET A 188 -14.29 -13.18 12.40
C MET A 188 -14.35 -13.99 11.11
N THR A 189 -15.04 -13.46 10.11
CA THR A 189 -15.14 -14.07 8.77
C THR A 189 -13.99 -13.61 7.90
N TYR A 190 -13.73 -12.30 7.91
CA TYR A 190 -12.71 -11.66 7.10
C TYR A 190 -11.64 -11.02 7.96
N GLY A 191 -10.39 -11.28 7.63
CA GLY A 191 -9.22 -10.68 8.26
C GLY A 191 -8.28 -10.08 7.24
N GLU A 192 -7.45 -9.17 7.69
CA GLU A 192 -6.36 -8.57 6.91
C GLU A 192 -5.08 -8.62 7.71
N ALA A 193 -4.01 -9.15 7.10
CA ALA A 193 -2.76 -9.38 7.79
C ALA A 193 -1.74 -8.30 7.49
N TYR A 194 -1.02 -7.88 8.52
CA TYR A 194 0.06 -6.92 8.46
C TYR A 194 1.29 -7.40 9.21
N HIS A 195 2.44 -6.92 8.78
CA HIS A 195 3.67 -6.99 9.56
C HIS A 195 4.01 -5.60 10.08
N ARG A 196 3.88 -5.38 11.38
CA ARG A 196 4.38 -4.17 12.03
C ARG A 196 5.90 -4.25 12.09
N LEU A 197 6.57 -3.31 11.44
CA LEU A 197 8.02 -3.35 11.25
C LEU A 197 8.81 -3.04 12.53
N PHE A 198 8.28 -2.15 13.37
CA PHE A 198 8.93 -1.74 14.61
C PHE A 198 8.16 -2.24 15.83
N PRO A 199 8.85 -2.54 16.94
CA PRO A 199 8.20 -2.98 18.18
C PRO A 199 7.10 -2.01 18.65
N THR A 200 6.06 -2.57 19.26
CA THR A 200 5.12 -1.78 20.06
C THR A 200 5.77 -1.45 21.39
N VAL A 201 5.59 -0.22 21.86
CA VAL A 201 6.01 0.21 23.19
C VAL A 201 4.73 0.49 23.98
N GLU A 202 4.52 -0.28 25.03
CA GLU A 202 3.34 -0.18 25.90
C GLU A 202 3.81 -0.08 27.35
N GLU A 203 3.03 0.59 28.18
CA GLU A 203 3.31 0.70 29.60
C GLU A 203 2.91 -0.57 30.38
N ILE A 204 1.92 -1.30 29.87
CA ILE A 204 1.39 -2.53 30.44
C ILE A 204 1.16 -3.57 29.35
N LEU A 205 1.22 -4.85 29.71
CA LEU A 205 0.80 -5.93 28.81
C LEU A 205 -0.72 -5.95 28.72
N GLN A 206 -1.25 -5.89 27.50
CA GLN A 206 -2.68 -6.01 27.20
C GLN A 206 -2.95 -7.31 26.45
#